data_f302872357a636126cf62de7b981e0ce
#
_entry.id   f302872357a636126cf62de7b981e0ce
#
_cell.length_a   1.000
_cell.length_b   1.000
_cell.length_c   1.000
_cell.angle_alpha   90.00
_cell.angle_beta   90.00
_cell.angle_gamma   90.00
#
_symmetry.space_group_name_H-M   'P 1'
#
loop_
_entity.id
_entity.type
_entity.pdbx_description
1 polymer ?
#
loop_
_entity_poly.entity_id
_entity_poly.type
_entity_poly.pdbx_seq_one_letter_code
_entity_poly.pdbx_strand_id
1 'polypeptide(L)'
;QLQLSIVRALQLLGYTVFETGKTRTKVLCPTCKTRHYATGWQGNTIGVPDIYIHHRLWKIPIGLGVELKTEKGTVRTQQQIFADLNVTHISRSLDDVLNILHTVELVVGNDTTRKKLEEFINNEYRRF
;
A
#
# COMPACT_ATOMS: atom_id res chain seq x y z
N GLN A 1 -1.59 -4.70 13.71
CA GLN A 1 -0.60 -4.23 12.74
C GLN A 1 -1.26 -3.39 11.65
N LEU A 2 -0.69 -2.23 11.38
CA LEU A 2 -1.30 -1.24 10.48
C LEU A 2 -1.49 -1.78 9.05
N GLN A 3 -0.45 -2.34 8.46
CA GLN A 3 -0.52 -2.84 7.08
C GLN A 3 -1.56 -3.95 6.91
N LEU A 4 -1.58 -4.91 7.82
CA LEU A 4 -2.53 -6.02 7.76
C LEU A 4 -3.98 -5.54 7.84
N SER A 5 -4.26 -4.60 8.75
CA SER A 5 -5.61 -4.03 8.90
C SER A 5 -6.07 -3.30 7.65
N ILE A 6 -5.18 -2.51 7.07
CA ILE A 6 -5.47 -1.74 5.85
C ILE A 6 -5.69 -2.68 4.67
N VAL A 7 -4.82 -3.65 4.46
CA VAL A 7 -4.95 -4.62 3.38
C VAL A 7 -6.27 -5.37 3.47
N ARG A 8 -6.65 -5.82 4.67
CA ARG A 8 -7.92 -6.53 4.88
C ARG A 8 -9.13 -5.65 4.57
N ALA A 9 -9.12 -4.40 5.03
CA ALA A 9 -10.21 -3.47 4.75
C ALA A 9 -10.37 -3.23 3.24
N LEU A 10 -9.27 -3.01 2.54
CA LEU A 10 -9.29 -2.79 1.09
C LEU A 10 -9.77 -4.02 0.32
N GLN A 11 -9.35 -5.21 0.73
CA GLN A 11 -9.81 -6.45 0.11
C GLN A 11 -11.31 -6.67 0.31
N LEU A 12 -11.85 -6.34 1.46
CA LEU A 12 -13.29 -6.38 1.72
C LEU A 12 -14.07 -5.42 0.82
N LEU A 13 -13.46 -4.31 0.44
CA LEU A 13 -14.05 -3.34 -0.49
C LEU A 13 -13.93 -3.78 -1.95
N GLY A 14 -13.24 -4.87 -2.24
CA GLY A 14 -13.08 -5.39 -3.59
C GLY A 14 -11.80 -4.95 -4.30
N TYR A 15 -10.90 -4.26 -3.61
CA TYR A 15 -9.62 -3.85 -4.20
C TYR A 15 -8.64 -5.01 -4.25
N THR A 16 -7.79 -4.99 -5.26
CA THR A 16 -6.61 -5.85 -5.33
C THR A 16 -5.43 -5.13 -4.72
N VAL A 17 -4.77 -5.76 -3.77
CA VAL A 17 -3.65 -5.16 -3.07
C VAL A 17 -2.40 -6.01 -3.28
N PHE A 18 -1.36 -5.39 -3.80
CA PHE A 18 -0.05 -6.01 -3.96
C PHE A 18 0.88 -5.52 -2.87
N GLU A 19 1.40 -6.44 -2.06
CA GLU A 19 2.39 -6.12 -1.03
C GLU A 19 3.79 -6.32 -1.60
N THR A 20 4.67 -5.35 -1.40
CA THR A 20 5.99 -5.38 -2.03
C THR A 20 7.01 -6.27 -1.31
N GLY A 21 6.72 -6.66 -0.08
CA GLY A 21 7.58 -7.58 0.67
C GLY A 21 8.97 -7.01 0.93
N LYS A 22 9.07 -6.00 1.75
CA LYS A 22 10.36 -5.36 2.09
C LYS A 22 11.23 -6.18 3.04
N THR A 23 10.70 -7.27 3.60
CA THR A 23 11.42 -8.10 4.56
C THR A 23 12.39 -9.02 3.82
N ARG A 24 13.66 -8.98 4.22
CA ARG A 24 14.68 -9.88 3.66
C ARG A 24 14.44 -11.30 4.14
N THR A 25 14.44 -12.25 3.21
CA THR A 25 14.26 -13.66 3.50
C THR A 25 15.62 -14.27 3.87
N LYS A 26 15.66 -15.07 4.96
CA LYS A 26 16.84 -15.86 5.30
C LYS A 26 16.91 -17.07 4.38
N VAL A 27 18.06 -17.30 3.79
CA VAL A 27 18.34 -18.46 2.95
C VAL A 27 19.38 -19.35 3.60
N LEU A 28 19.27 -20.67 3.37
CA LEU A 28 20.26 -21.64 3.87
C LEU A 28 21.52 -21.54 3.04
N CYS A 29 22.65 -21.26 3.68
CA CYS A 29 23.95 -21.25 3.02
C CYS A 29 24.40 -22.70 2.73
N PRO A 30 24.67 -23.07 1.48
CA PRO A 30 25.09 -24.44 1.16
C PRO A 30 26.49 -24.78 1.69
N THR A 31 27.33 -23.77 1.95
CA THR A 31 28.71 -23.96 2.44
C THR A 31 28.75 -24.11 3.95
N CYS A 32 28.20 -23.17 4.71
CA CYS A 32 28.24 -23.17 6.18
C CYS A 32 27.01 -23.83 6.82
N LYS A 33 25.97 -24.11 6.01
CA LYS A 33 24.72 -24.76 6.45
C LYS A 33 23.97 -24.01 7.54
N THR A 34 24.20 -22.72 7.64
CA THR A 34 23.46 -21.82 8.52
C THR A 34 22.56 -20.91 7.68
N ARG A 35 21.53 -20.33 8.31
CA ARG A 35 20.63 -19.43 7.62
C ARG A 35 21.17 -18.00 7.73
N HIS A 36 21.31 -17.34 6.59
CA HIS A 36 21.73 -15.95 6.47
C HIS A 36 20.68 -15.15 5.71
N TYR A 37 20.68 -13.84 5.93
CA TYR A 37 19.92 -12.97 5.05
C TYR A 37 20.52 -13.04 3.65
N ALA A 38 19.64 -13.15 2.64
CA ALA A 38 20.07 -13.13 1.25
C ALA A 38 20.84 -11.84 0.96
N THR A 39 21.95 -11.96 0.23
CA THR A 39 22.77 -10.83 -0.19
C THR A 39 22.46 -10.45 -1.63
N GLY A 40 22.75 -9.20 -1.98
CA GLY A 40 22.53 -8.69 -3.32
C GLY A 40 21.10 -8.20 -3.53
N TRP A 41 20.76 -8.01 -4.79
CA TRP A 41 19.46 -7.46 -5.17
C TRP A 41 18.34 -8.47 -4.92
N GLN A 42 17.29 -8.02 -4.24
CA GLN A 42 16.16 -8.86 -3.83
C GLN A 42 14.88 -8.60 -4.67
N GLY A 43 15.01 -7.95 -5.82
CA GLY A 43 13.88 -7.66 -6.70
C GLY A 43 13.11 -6.37 -6.40
N ASN A 44 13.47 -5.67 -5.32
CA ASN A 44 12.81 -4.42 -4.95
C ASN A 44 13.75 -3.22 -5.05
N THR A 45 13.26 -2.15 -5.65
CA THR A 45 13.95 -0.86 -5.63
C THR A 45 13.87 -0.25 -4.24
N ILE A 46 14.95 0.36 -3.77
CA ILE A 46 14.96 1.06 -2.47
C ILE A 46 13.93 2.19 -2.51
N GLY A 47 13.08 2.26 -1.48
CA GLY A 47 12.05 3.30 -1.36
C GLY A 47 10.73 2.97 -2.05
N VAL A 48 10.61 1.81 -2.68
CA VAL A 48 9.35 1.35 -3.25
C VAL A 48 8.25 1.32 -2.17
N PRO A 49 7.00 1.69 -2.49
CA PRO A 49 5.93 1.70 -1.48
C PRO A 49 5.63 0.32 -0.92
N ASP A 50 5.04 0.29 0.28
CA ASP A 50 4.65 -0.96 0.95
C ASP A 50 3.60 -1.74 0.18
N ILE A 51 2.64 -1.05 -0.41
CA ILE A 51 1.54 -1.66 -1.14
C ILE A 51 1.23 -0.89 -2.42
N TYR A 52 0.65 -1.60 -3.39
CA TYR A 52 -0.02 -1.01 -4.55
C TYR A 52 -1.48 -1.43 -4.52
N ILE A 53 -2.38 -0.48 -4.72
CA ILE A 53 -3.82 -0.68 -4.71
C ILE A 53 -4.35 -0.53 -6.13
N HIS A 54 -5.12 -1.50 -6.59
CA HIS A 54 -5.76 -1.51 -7.90
C HIS A 54 -7.20 -2.00 -7.76
N HIS A 55 -8.05 -1.63 -8.68
CA HIS A 55 -9.38 -2.21 -8.82
C HIS A 55 -9.59 -2.67 -10.25
N ARG A 56 -10.03 -3.92 -10.42
CA ARG A 56 -10.27 -4.52 -11.75
C ARG A 56 -11.25 -3.73 -12.61
N LEU A 57 -12.15 -2.96 -11.98
CA LEU A 57 -13.16 -2.15 -12.67
C LEU A 57 -12.68 -0.72 -12.96
N TRP A 58 -11.45 -0.36 -12.61
CA TRP A 58 -10.92 0.94 -12.98
C TRP A 58 -10.73 1.04 -14.48
N LYS A 59 -10.82 2.27 -14.99
CA LYS A 59 -10.77 2.56 -16.43
C LYS A 59 -9.40 2.27 -17.05
N ILE A 60 -8.34 2.28 -16.25
CA ILE A 60 -6.97 2.05 -16.70
C ILE A 60 -6.25 1.13 -15.70
N PRO A 61 -5.24 0.36 -16.17
CA PRO A 61 -4.52 -0.59 -15.31
C PRO A 61 -3.42 0.09 -14.48
N ILE A 62 -3.82 0.95 -13.57
CA ILE A 62 -2.89 1.64 -12.66
C ILE A 62 -2.93 1.05 -11.27
N GLY A 63 -1.83 1.23 -10.53
CA GLY A 63 -1.75 0.93 -9.12
C GLY A 63 -1.44 2.19 -8.31
N LEU A 64 -2.21 2.41 -7.26
CA LEU A 64 -1.91 3.48 -6.31
C LEU A 64 -0.85 3.00 -5.32
N GLY A 65 0.36 3.56 -5.40
CA GLY A 65 1.46 3.24 -4.49
C GLY A 65 1.28 3.94 -3.15
N VAL A 66 1.31 3.18 -2.06
CA VAL A 66 1.15 3.73 -0.72
C VAL A 66 2.25 3.22 0.19
N GLU A 67 2.95 4.17 0.80
CA GLU A 67 3.90 3.90 1.88
C GLU A 67 3.19 4.08 3.21
N LEU A 68 3.18 3.02 4.02
CA LEU A 68 2.47 3.02 5.30
C LEU A 68 3.44 3.35 6.43
N LYS A 69 3.15 4.41 7.17
CA LYS A 69 3.91 4.82 8.35
C LYS A 69 3.00 4.89 9.56
N THR A 70 3.52 4.49 10.71
CA THR A 70 2.86 4.79 11.98
C THR A 70 2.92 6.30 12.24
N GLU A 71 2.13 6.78 13.18
CA GLU A 71 2.06 8.20 13.51
C GLU A 71 3.44 8.82 13.79
N LYS A 72 4.34 8.03 14.41
CA LYS A 72 5.70 8.45 14.76
C LYS A 72 6.77 7.93 13.79
N GLY A 73 6.37 7.21 12.76
CA GLY A 73 7.32 6.65 11.80
C GLY A 73 8.04 7.71 10.99
N THR A 74 9.34 7.51 10.77
CA THR A 74 10.18 8.44 9.99
C THR A 74 10.15 8.06 8.52
N VAL A 75 10.00 9.06 7.66
CA VAL A 75 10.07 8.89 6.21
C VAL A 75 11.55 8.93 5.80
N ARG A 76 12.01 7.86 5.13
CA ARG A 76 13.38 7.78 4.62
C ARG A 76 13.53 8.66 3.37
N THR A 77 14.76 9.07 3.08
CA THR A 77 15.06 9.96 1.95
C THR A 77 14.50 9.42 0.63
N GLN A 78 14.71 8.14 0.34
CA GLN A 78 14.24 7.55 -0.91
C GLN A 78 12.71 7.48 -0.98
N GLN A 79 12.05 7.26 0.15
CA GLN A 79 10.59 7.30 0.23
C GLN A 79 10.06 8.71 -0.02
N GLN A 80 10.75 9.72 0.49
CA GLN A 80 10.38 11.12 0.26
C GLN A 80 10.57 11.52 -1.19
N ILE A 81 11.63 11.06 -1.85
CA ILE A 81 11.85 11.31 -3.29
C ILE A 81 10.68 10.76 -4.10
N PHE A 82 10.24 9.53 -3.83
CA PHE A 82 9.12 8.94 -4.55
C PHE A 82 7.79 9.63 -4.25
N ALA A 83 7.60 10.13 -3.04
CA ALA A 83 6.42 10.93 -2.71
C ALA A 83 6.43 12.26 -3.47
N ASP A 84 7.57 12.92 -3.55
CA ASP A 84 7.73 14.19 -4.27
C ASP A 84 7.51 14.01 -5.78
N LEU A 85 7.90 12.87 -6.33
CA LEU A 85 7.63 12.50 -7.72
C LEU A 85 6.20 12.05 -7.98
N ASN A 86 5.37 11.99 -6.95
CA ASN A 86 3.98 11.53 -7.02
C ASN A 86 3.83 10.06 -7.43
N VAL A 87 4.86 9.25 -7.18
CA VAL A 87 4.85 7.81 -7.41
C VAL A 87 4.25 7.08 -6.21
N THR A 88 4.42 7.64 -5.03
CA THR A 88 4.00 7.06 -3.76
C THR A 88 3.25 8.09 -2.93
N HIS A 89 2.17 7.66 -2.29
CA HIS A 89 1.48 8.45 -1.27
C HIS A 89 1.86 7.93 0.11
N ILE A 90 2.29 8.81 0.99
CA ILE A 90 2.62 8.44 2.37
C ILE A 90 1.36 8.56 3.22
N SER A 91 0.93 7.44 3.80
CA SER A 91 -0.27 7.37 4.63
C SER A 91 0.09 6.89 6.03
N ARG A 92 -0.52 7.49 7.04
CA ARG A 92 -0.26 7.18 8.45
C ARG A 92 -1.42 6.49 9.14
N SER A 93 -2.55 6.35 8.45
CA SER A 93 -3.77 5.74 8.98
C SER A 93 -4.61 5.17 7.85
N LEU A 94 -5.61 4.36 8.21
CA LEU A 94 -6.61 3.91 7.24
C LEU A 94 -7.34 5.11 6.61
N ASP A 95 -7.66 6.13 7.39
CA ASP A 95 -8.33 7.33 6.87
C ASP A 95 -7.51 8.01 5.78
N ASP A 96 -6.20 8.12 5.94
CA ASP A 96 -5.33 8.68 4.90
C ASP A 96 -5.40 7.87 3.62
N VAL A 97 -5.37 6.54 3.73
CA VAL A 97 -5.48 5.65 2.57
C VAL A 97 -6.83 5.81 1.88
N LEU A 98 -7.91 5.83 2.64
CA LEU A 98 -9.27 5.98 2.09
C LEU A 98 -9.45 7.34 1.40
N ASN A 99 -8.86 8.39 1.95
CA ASN A 99 -8.94 9.73 1.36
C ASN A 99 -8.23 9.82 0.01
N ILE A 100 -7.00 9.32 -0.08
CA ILE A 100 -6.29 9.33 -1.37
C ILE A 100 -6.96 8.39 -2.37
N LEU A 101 -7.46 7.26 -1.90
CA LEU A 101 -8.17 6.30 -2.74
C LEU A 101 -9.46 6.91 -3.31
N HIS A 102 -10.19 7.69 -2.52
CA HIS A 102 -11.39 8.39 -2.99
C HIS A 102 -11.05 9.38 -4.12
N THR A 103 -9.95 10.09 -4.00
CA THR A 103 -9.45 10.98 -5.07
C THR A 103 -9.17 10.20 -6.35
N VAL A 104 -8.52 9.04 -6.23
CA VAL A 104 -8.24 8.17 -7.38
C VAL A 104 -9.55 7.66 -8.02
N GLU A 105 -10.53 7.26 -7.19
CA GLU A 105 -11.84 6.81 -7.67
C GLU A 105 -12.58 7.88 -8.47
N LEU A 106 -12.43 9.14 -8.12
CA LEU A 106 -13.04 10.24 -8.88
C LEU A 106 -12.45 10.37 -10.29
N VAL A 107 -11.22 9.92 -10.49
CA VAL A 107 -10.53 10.03 -11.78
C VAL A 107 -10.68 8.76 -12.61
N VAL A 108 -10.39 7.59 -12.03
CA VAL A 108 -10.29 6.32 -12.76
C VAL A 108 -11.39 5.32 -12.42
N GLY A 109 -12.13 5.55 -11.34
CA GLY A 109 -13.20 4.67 -10.89
C GLY A 109 -14.48 4.87 -11.68
N ASN A 110 -15.48 4.07 -11.33
CA ASN A 110 -16.86 4.22 -11.83
C ASN A 110 -17.81 4.47 -10.64
N ASP A 111 -19.08 4.66 -10.94
CA ASP A 111 -20.08 4.94 -9.90
C ASP A 111 -20.18 3.80 -8.88
N THR A 112 -20.06 2.55 -9.32
CA THR A 112 -20.17 1.38 -8.46
C THR A 112 -19.01 1.32 -7.44
N THR A 113 -17.77 1.45 -7.90
CA THR A 113 -16.59 1.39 -7.01
C THR A 113 -16.55 2.59 -6.08
N ARG A 114 -16.86 3.78 -6.60
CA ARG A 114 -16.87 5.00 -5.80
C ARG A 114 -17.93 4.95 -4.70
N LYS A 115 -19.15 4.54 -5.02
CA LYS A 115 -20.23 4.47 -4.04
C LYS A 115 -19.94 3.49 -2.93
N LYS A 116 -19.37 2.34 -3.27
CA LYS A 116 -18.99 1.34 -2.27
C LYS A 116 -17.95 1.88 -1.30
N LEU A 117 -16.96 2.62 -1.80
CA LEU A 117 -15.96 3.27 -0.97
C LEU A 117 -16.58 4.35 -0.09
N GLU A 118 -17.44 5.20 -0.65
CA GLU A 118 -18.12 6.27 0.08
C GLU A 118 -19.01 5.71 1.20
N GLU A 119 -19.73 4.64 0.95
CA GLU A 119 -20.54 3.96 1.95
C GLU A 119 -19.69 3.43 3.11
N PHE A 120 -18.55 2.84 2.80
CA PHE A 120 -17.62 2.36 3.82
C PHE A 120 -17.10 3.52 4.68
N ILE A 121 -16.68 4.61 4.08
CA ILE A 121 -16.20 5.80 4.78
C ILE A 121 -17.30 6.35 5.69
N ASN A 122 -18.52 6.50 5.18
CA ASN A 122 -19.64 7.02 5.95
C ASN A 122 -20.00 6.13 7.15
N ASN A 123 -19.97 4.82 6.96
CA ASN A 123 -20.26 3.87 8.04
C ASN A 123 -19.21 3.91 9.14
N GLU A 124 -17.94 4.07 8.80
CA GLU A 124 -16.88 4.24 9.79
C GLU A 124 -17.07 5.52 10.61
N TYR A 125 -17.43 6.62 9.99
CA TYR A 125 -17.69 7.86 10.70
C TYR A 125 -18.95 7.81 11.58
N ARG A 126 -19.93 6.98 11.22
CA ARG A 126 -21.17 6.82 12.01
C ARG A 126 -20.99 6.00 13.28
N ARG A 127 -19.89 5.27 13.41
CA ARG A 127 -19.59 4.45 14.59
C ARG A 127 -19.06 5.28 15.76
N PHE A 128 -18.79 6.54 15.54
CA PHE A 128 -18.25 7.43 16.56
C PHE A 128 -19.28 8.49 17.00
#